data_f2073d23a5001aa129dc03644d43e37c
#
_entry.id   f2073d23a5001aa129dc03644d43e37c
#
_cell.length_a   1.000
_cell.length_b   1.000
_cell.length_c   1.000
_cell.angle_alpha   90.00
_cell.angle_beta   90.00
_cell.angle_gamma   90.00
#
_symmetry.space_group_name_H-M   'P 1'
#
loop_
_entity.id
_entity.type
_entity.pdbx_description
1 polymer ?
#
loop_
_entity_poly.entity_id
_entity_poly.type
_entity_poly.pdbx_seq_one_letter_code
_entity_poly.pdbx_strand_id
1 'polypeptide(L)'
;MNGVHDMGGMTCFGPVIREKEEPLFHAPWERRVFAMTMLGMGRLETLDGFRHAVERMDPAHYLESSYYEHWLAALETLALEKGVLSPEELATGVSSTASLSTEPPLPPEAIPSVVKGGAPCSRTEGRLKPRFKVGDPVIAKNLNPSGHTRLPRYVRGRQGEVHIVHGTFVYPDTNAHGQGEQPQPLYCVRFTARELWGPDAARRDHLYIDLWEDYLTPADSPQPASKKPTVTKSAKTPSVKRAAPVRKAVAVKSAAKKQKIKGKTVTTKRAVTKAKAKSAKRKSSRS
;
A
#
# COMPACT_ATOMS: atom_id res chain seq x y z
N MET A 1 -2.64 -7.08 9.87
CA MET A 1 -1.86 -6.67 11.04
C MET A 1 -2.22 -5.25 11.47
N ASN A 2 -1.76 -4.81 12.66
CA ASN A 2 -1.92 -3.42 13.09
C ASN A 2 -0.62 -2.67 12.82
N GLY A 3 -0.62 -1.75 11.88
CA GLY A 3 0.56 -0.98 11.48
C GLY A 3 0.20 0.43 11.05
N VAL A 4 1.20 1.23 10.68
CA VAL A 4 1.02 2.61 10.20
C VAL A 4 0.26 2.70 8.88
N HIS A 5 0.23 1.64 8.10
CA HIS A 5 -0.53 1.55 6.85
C HIS A 5 -2.05 1.63 7.05
N ASP A 6 -2.55 1.26 8.25
CA ASP A 6 -3.99 1.30 8.57
C ASP A 6 -4.38 2.68 9.11
N MET A 7 -4.38 3.68 8.20
CA MET A 7 -4.61 5.08 8.50
C MET A 7 -6.09 5.49 8.43
N GLY A 8 -6.98 4.56 8.12
CA GLY A 8 -8.41 4.85 8.03
C GLY A 8 -8.98 5.47 9.31
N GLY A 9 -9.67 6.59 9.19
CA GLY A 9 -10.20 7.35 10.33
C GLY A 9 -9.20 8.18 11.13
N MET A 10 -7.91 8.17 10.76
CA MET A 10 -6.92 9.08 11.35
C MET A 10 -7.03 10.48 10.74
N THR A 11 -6.67 11.49 11.55
CA THR A 11 -6.67 12.92 11.16
C THR A 11 -5.24 13.45 11.12
N CYS A 12 -5.09 14.72 10.80
CA CYS A 12 -3.82 15.47 10.82
C CYS A 12 -2.87 15.22 9.63
N PHE A 13 -3.34 14.63 8.54
CA PHE A 13 -2.58 14.53 7.29
C PHE A 13 -2.72 15.76 6.37
N GLY A 14 -3.53 16.74 6.78
CA GLY A 14 -3.82 17.92 5.97
C GLY A 14 -4.78 17.66 4.80
N PRO A 15 -5.01 18.66 3.96
CA PRO A 15 -5.87 18.52 2.79
C PRO A 15 -5.16 17.71 1.68
N VAL A 16 -5.96 16.99 0.88
CA VAL A 16 -5.47 16.35 -0.33
C VAL A 16 -5.07 17.41 -1.36
N ILE A 17 -3.78 17.47 -1.70
CA ILE A 17 -3.25 18.37 -2.72
C ILE A 17 -3.49 17.73 -4.10
N ARG A 18 -4.25 18.42 -4.96
CA ARG A 18 -4.50 17.97 -6.34
C ARG A 18 -3.57 18.72 -7.28
N GLU A 19 -2.82 18.00 -8.07
CA GLU A 19 -2.05 18.56 -9.16
C GLU A 19 -2.98 18.89 -10.34
N LYS A 20 -2.70 19.98 -11.09
CA LYS A 20 -3.53 20.37 -12.24
C LYS A 20 -3.40 19.42 -13.42
N GLU A 21 -2.20 18.94 -13.65
CA GLU A 21 -1.82 18.03 -14.72
C GLU A 21 -0.93 16.95 -14.12
N GLU A 22 -1.52 16.10 -13.30
CA GLU A 22 -0.80 15.02 -12.61
C GLU A 22 -0.23 14.04 -13.66
N PRO A 23 1.10 13.90 -13.75
CA PRO A 23 1.69 12.95 -14.67
C PRO A 23 1.44 11.51 -14.20
N LEU A 24 1.38 10.58 -15.15
CA LEU A 24 1.24 9.16 -14.81
C LEU A 24 2.39 8.63 -13.94
N PHE A 25 3.58 9.20 -14.12
CA PHE A 25 4.78 8.94 -13.34
C PHE A 25 5.55 10.24 -13.15
N HIS A 26 5.93 10.59 -11.93
CA HIS A 26 6.69 11.80 -11.62
C HIS A 26 8.17 11.67 -11.97
N ALA A 27 8.68 10.44 -12.03
CA ALA A 27 10.07 10.15 -12.37
C ALA A 27 10.23 8.91 -13.25
N PRO A 28 11.31 8.82 -14.08
CA PRO A 28 11.52 7.67 -14.96
C PRO A 28 11.66 6.32 -14.24
N TRP A 29 12.14 6.30 -12.98
CA TRP A 29 12.31 5.08 -12.20
C TRP A 29 10.97 4.48 -11.74
N GLU A 30 9.96 5.29 -11.48
CA GLU A 30 8.61 4.84 -11.07
C GLU A 30 7.98 3.92 -12.12
N ARG A 31 8.17 4.26 -13.40
CA ARG A 31 7.74 3.43 -14.53
C ARG A 31 8.38 2.05 -14.52
N ARG A 32 9.65 1.96 -14.11
CA ARG A 32 10.35 0.68 -14.00
C ARG A 32 9.81 -0.14 -12.83
N VAL A 33 9.58 0.49 -11.67
CA VAL A 33 8.99 -0.16 -10.50
C VAL A 33 7.60 -0.68 -10.86
N PHE A 34 6.77 0.13 -11.49
CA PHE A 34 5.46 -0.31 -11.97
C PHE A 34 5.56 -1.54 -12.88
N ALA A 35 6.44 -1.51 -13.89
CA ALA A 35 6.62 -2.63 -14.81
C ALA A 35 7.10 -3.90 -14.10
N MET A 36 8.11 -3.79 -13.22
CA MET A 36 8.60 -4.92 -12.44
C MET A 36 7.51 -5.52 -11.53
N THR A 37 6.72 -4.68 -10.89
CA THR A 37 5.61 -5.15 -10.04
C THR A 37 4.55 -5.86 -10.88
N MET A 38 4.10 -5.27 -11.98
CA MET A 38 3.05 -5.87 -12.82
C MET A 38 3.49 -7.21 -13.45
N LEU A 39 4.75 -7.32 -13.85
CA LEU A 39 5.28 -8.55 -14.45
C LEU A 39 5.72 -9.58 -13.38
N GLY A 40 6.08 -9.11 -12.19
CA GLY A 40 6.48 -9.95 -11.05
C GLY A 40 5.30 -10.51 -10.26
N MET A 41 4.15 -9.84 -10.28
CA MET A 41 2.95 -10.36 -9.60
C MET A 41 2.49 -11.68 -10.23
N GLY A 42 2.18 -12.65 -9.36
CA GLY A 42 1.85 -14.02 -9.75
C GLY A 42 3.07 -14.94 -9.93
N ARG A 43 4.26 -14.38 -10.17
CA ARG A 43 5.53 -15.14 -10.22
C ARG A 43 6.30 -15.01 -8.91
N LEU A 44 6.43 -13.80 -8.40
CA LEU A 44 7.14 -13.50 -7.17
C LEU A 44 6.24 -13.70 -5.96
N GLU A 45 5.03 -13.13 -6.01
CA GLU A 45 4.07 -13.23 -4.91
C GLU A 45 2.63 -12.97 -5.40
N THR A 46 1.62 -13.31 -4.57
CA THR A 46 0.23 -12.92 -4.76
C THR A 46 0.06 -11.41 -4.53
N LEU A 47 -1.06 -10.84 -4.98
CA LEU A 47 -1.38 -9.43 -4.71
C LEU A 47 -1.45 -9.15 -3.19
N ASP A 48 -2.00 -10.09 -2.42
CA ASP A 48 -2.14 -9.93 -0.97
C ASP A 48 -0.81 -10.08 -0.25
N GLY A 49 0.07 -10.97 -0.72
CA GLY A 49 1.45 -11.09 -0.24
C GLY A 49 2.28 -9.84 -0.54
N PHE A 50 2.09 -9.24 -1.72
CA PHE A 50 2.71 -7.95 -2.07
C PHE A 50 2.24 -6.83 -1.14
N ARG A 51 0.93 -6.73 -0.90
CA ARG A 51 0.37 -5.77 0.07
C ARG A 51 0.96 -5.97 1.47
N HIS A 52 1.06 -7.23 1.90
CA HIS A 52 1.66 -7.57 3.18
C HIS A 52 3.13 -7.15 3.27
N ALA A 53 3.90 -7.24 2.20
CA ALA A 53 5.28 -6.74 2.17
C ALA A 53 5.34 -5.22 2.37
N VAL A 54 4.46 -4.45 1.73
CA VAL A 54 4.32 -3.00 1.96
C VAL A 54 3.95 -2.70 3.44
N GLU A 55 3.01 -3.47 4.01
CA GLU A 55 2.54 -3.29 5.39
C GLU A 55 3.62 -3.55 6.45
N ARG A 56 4.66 -4.31 6.09
CA ARG A 56 5.80 -4.66 6.97
C ARG A 56 6.97 -3.66 6.91
N MET A 57 6.88 -2.63 6.08
CA MET A 57 7.90 -1.58 6.03
C MET A 57 8.14 -0.96 7.40
N ASP A 58 9.36 -0.47 7.65
CA ASP A 58 9.63 0.36 8.82
C ASP A 58 8.64 1.53 8.87
N PRO A 59 8.01 1.80 10.03
CA PRO A 59 6.97 2.81 10.14
C PRO A 59 7.37 4.21 9.70
N ALA A 60 8.61 4.65 9.98
CA ALA A 60 9.09 5.97 9.56
C ALA A 60 9.30 5.99 8.04
N HIS A 61 9.95 4.96 7.51
CA HIS A 61 10.15 4.81 6.07
C HIS A 61 8.81 4.79 5.32
N TYR A 62 7.80 4.05 5.84
CA TYR A 62 6.46 4.03 5.24
C TYR A 62 5.84 5.42 5.14
N LEU A 63 5.90 6.22 6.22
CA LEU A 63 5.28 7.54 6.27
C LEU A 63 6.03 8.61 5.45
N GLU A 64 7.33 8.45 5.23
CA GLU A 64 8.18 9.35 4.46
C GLU A 64 8.22 9.01 2.97
N SER A 65 7.86 7.78 2.60
CA SER A 65 7.96 7.27 1.22
C SER A 65 6.80 7.71 0.34
N SER A 66 7.09 7.95 -0.93
CA SER A 66 6.11 8.12 -1.99
C SER A 66 5.46 6.78 -2.39
N TYR A 67 4.42 6.84 -3.22
CA TYR A 67 3.66 5.66 -3.64
C TYR A 67 4.52 4.56 -4.29
N TYR A 68 5.41 4.92 -5.22
CA TYR A 68 6.25 3.93 -5.88
C TYR A 68 7.48 3.51 -5.05
N GLU A 69 7.88 4.29 -4.06
CA GLU A 69 8.88 3.85 -3.07
C GLU A 69 8.33 2.72 -2.19
N HIS A 70 7.06 2.76 -1.80
CA HIS A 70 6.40 1.62 -1.15
C HIS A 70 6.47 0.35 -2.01
N TRP A 71 6.22 0.49 -3.31
CA TRP A 71 6.26 -0.64 -4.23
C TRP A 71 7.67 -1.21 -4.40
N LEU A 72 8.66 -0.31 -4.48
CA LEU A 72 10.06 -0.71 -4.56
C LEU A 72 10.50 -1.47 -3.32
N ALA A 73 10.22 -0.95 -2.13
CA ALA A 73 10.53 -1.60 -0.86
C ALA A 73 9.88 -2.98 -0.74
N ALA A 74 8.64 -3.14 -1.20
CA ALA A 74 7.98 -4.44 -1.24
C ALA A 74 8.64 -5.41 -2.23
N LEU A 75 9.04 -4.94 -3.42
CA LEU A 75 9.75 -5.76 -4.41
C LEU A 75 11.10 -6.24 -3.88
N GLU A 76 11.89 -5.35 -3.27
CA GLU A 76 13.18 -5.68 -2.66
C GLU A 76 13.00 -6.72 -1.55
N THR A 77 12.05 -6.50 -0.64
CA THR A 77 11.72 -7.44 0.44
C THR A 77 11.38 -8.83 -0.11
N LEU A 78 10.46 -8.90 -1.07
CA LEU A 78 10.02 -10.17 -1.65
C LEU A 78 11.13 -10.84 -2.46
N ALA A 79 11.93 -10.09 -3.20
CA ALA A 79 13.04 -10.64 -3.97
C ALA A 79 14.11 -11.26 -3.06
N LEU A 80 14.40 -10.64 -1.92
CA LEU A 80 15.30 -11.21 -0.90
C LEU A 80 14.69 -12.45 -0.24
N GLU A 81 13.43 -12.39 0.19
CA GLU A 81 12.76 -13.52 0.84
C GLU A 81 12.61 -14.75 -0.06
N LYS A 82 12.45 -14.53 -1.36
CA LYS A 82 12.34 -15.62 -2.37
C LYS A 82 13.70 -16.04 -2.93
N GLY A 83 14.80 -15.44 -2.49
CA GLY A 83 16.16 -15.75 -2.97
C GLY A 83 16.41 -15.38 -4.43
N VAL A 84 15.61 -14.45 -4.98
CA VAL A 84 15.81 -13.90 -6.34
C VAL A 84 16.96 -12.91 -6.37
N LEU A 85 17.19 -12.20 -5.27
CA LEU A 85 18.33 -11.31 -5.04
C LEU A 85 19.03 -11.69 -3.73
N SER A 86 20.36 -11.55 -3.71
CA SER A 86 21.12 -11.57 -2.48
C SER A 86 21.24 -10.16 -1.86
N PRO A 87 21.51 -10.03 -0.55
CA PRO A 87 21.79 -8.74 0.07
C PRO A 87 22.96 -7.98 -0.58
N GLU A 88 24.00 -8.71 -1.04
CA GLU A 88 25.15 -8.12 -1.72
C GLU A 88 24.77 -7.56 -3.09
N GLU A 89 23.95 -8.28 -3.86
CA GLU A 89 23.47 -7.82 -5.17
C GLU A 89 22.62 -6.55 -5.01
N LEU A 90 21.76 -6.51 -3.99
CA LEU A 90 20.95 -5.32 -3.70
C LEU A 90 21.84 -4.13 -3.30
N ALA A 91 22.86 -4.36 -2.46
CA ALA A 91 23.77 -3.30 -1.99
C ALA A 91 24.71 -2.78 -3.07
N THR A 92 25.18 -3.63 -3.97
CA THR A 92 26.17 -3.28 -4.99
C THR A 92 25.57 -2.95 -6.35
N GLY A 93 24.35 -3.40 -6.62
CA GLY A 93 23.71 -3.33 -7.94
C GLY A 93 24.39 -4.22 -8.99
N VAL A 94 25.23 -5.16 -8.57
CA VAL A 94 25.96 -6.06 -9.47
C VAL A 94 25.47 -7.48 -9.26
N SER A 95 24.96 -8.10 -10.33
CA SER A 95 24.55 -9.51 -10.28
C SER A 95 25.76 -10.42 -10.07
N SER A 96 25.69 -11.28 -9.08
CA SER A 96 26.70 -12.28 -8.73
C SER A 96 26.29 -13.69 -9.16
N THR A 97 25.00 -13.90 -9.48
CA THR A 97 24.44 -15.19 -9.83
C THR A 97 23.98 -15.25 -11.29
N ALA A 98 24.07 -16.43 -11.88
CA ALA A 98 23.42 -16.68 -13.17
C ALA A 98 21.89 -16.54 -12.98
N SER A 99 21.21 -16.06 -14.04
CA SER A 99 19.75 -15.94 -14.01
C SER A 99 19.08 -17.23 -13.54
N LEU A 100 18.25 -17.11 -12.50
CA LEU A 100 17.48 -18.23 -11.97
C LEU A 100 16.31 -18.63 -12.90
N SER A 101 15.98 -17.78 -13.86
CA SER A 101 14.85 -18.02 -14.77
C SER A 101 15.30 -18.87 -15.96
N THR A 102 14.73 -20.06 -16.06
CA THR A 102 14.83 -20.92 -17.25
C THR A 102 13.77 -20.60 -18.30
N GLU A 103 12.78 -19.79 -17.95
CA GLU A 103 11.72 -19.38 -18.87
C GLU A 103 12.13 -18.14 -19.66
N PRO A 104 11.82 -18.09 -20.98
CA PRO A 104 12.09 -16.91 -21.78
C PRO A 104 11.29 -15.71 -21.26
N PRO A 105 11.82 -14.50 -21.41
CA PRO A 105 11.08 -13.28 -21.03
C PRO A 105 9.79 -13.18 -21.85
N LEU A 106 8.76 -12.60 -21.24
CA LEU A 106 7.50 -12.34 -21.92
C LEU A 106 7.74 -11.37 -23.08
N PRO A 107 7.34 -11.70 -24.33
CA PRO A 107 7.54 -10.81 -25.46
C PRO A 107 6.68 -9.55 -25.31
N PRO A 108 7.18 -8.37 -25.74
CA PRO A 108 6.49 -7.09 -25.55
C PRO A 108 5.05 -7.05 -26.09
N GLU A 109 4.79 -7.75 -27.16
CA GLU A 109 3.46 -7.85 -27.79
C GLU A 109 2.44 -8.61 -26.95
N ALA A 110 2.88 -9.49 -26.04
CA ALA A 110 1.98 -10.20 -25.13
C ALA A 110 1.56 -9.35 -23.91
N ILE A 111 2.32 -8.33 -23.56
CA ILE A 111 2.09 -7.50 -22.35
C ILE A 111 0.69 -6.87 -22.33
N PRO A 112 0.18 -6.25 -23.40
CA PRO A 112 -1.17 -5.67 -23.38
C PRO A 112 -2.27 -6.68 -23.03
N SER A 113 -2.15 -7.93 -23.51
CA SER A 113 -3.09 -8.99 -23.21
C SER A 113 -3.03 -9.44 -21.75
N VAL A 114 -1.82 -9.57 -21.20
CA VAL A 114 -1.60 -9.92 -19.79
C VAL A 114 -2.18 -8.84 -18.87
N VAL A 115 -1.87 -7.58 -19.14
CA VAL A 115 -2.37 -6.45 -18.34
C VAL A 115 -3.89 -6.34 -18.42
N LYS A 116 -4.47 -6.52 -19.63
CA LYS A 116 -5.92 -6.47 -19.84
C LYS A 116 -6.64 -7.66 -19.20
N GLY A 117 -6.03 -8.84 -19.23
CA GLY A 117 -6.59 -10.06 -18.63
C GLY A 117 -6.67 -9.95 -17.11
N GLY A 118 -5.71 -9.25 -16.50
CA GLY A 118 -5.63 -9.08 -15.05
C GLY A 118 -5.58 -10.43 -14.31
N ALA A 119 -5.84 -10.36 -13.00
CA ALA A 119 -5.97 -11.52 -12.13
C ALA A 119 -7.27 -11.37 -11.30
N PRO A 120 -8.42 -11.87 -11.79
CA PRO A 120 -9.68 -11.73 -11.07
C PRO A 120 -9.62 -12.46 -9.73
N CYS A 121 -10.03 -11.76 -8.66
CA CYS A 121 -10.12 -12.35 -7.30
C CYS A 121 -11.46 -13.04 -7.04
N SER A 122 -12.44 -12.92 -7.94
CA SER A 122 -13.71 -13.64 -7.83
C SER A 122 -13.54 -15.11 -8.18
N ARG A 123 -14.32 -15.99 -7.52
CA ARG A 123 -14.36 -17.43 -7.80
C ARG A 123 -15.79 -17.87 -8.06
N THR A 124 -15.98 -18.54 -9.20
CA THR A 124 -17.28 -19.08 -9.62
C THR A 124 -17.44 -20.54 -9.21
N GLU A 125 -16.35 -21.29 -9.19
CA GLU A 125 -16.32 -22.68 -8.72
C GLU A 125 -16.27 -22.71 -7.19
N GLY A 126 -16.99 -23.66 -6.58
CA GLY A 126 -17.03 -23.80 -5.13
C GLY A 126 -17.74 -22.64 -4.41
N ARG A 127 -18.71 -21.97 -5.06
CA ARG A 127 -19.49 -20.90 -4.44
C ARG A 127 -20.07 -21.35 -3.10
N LEU A 128 -19.62 -20.72 -2.03
CA LEU A 128 -20.19 -20.90 -0.71
C LEU A 128 -21.52 -20.16 -0.62
N LYS A 129 -22.49 -20.77 0.07
CA LYS A 129 -23.77 -20.10 0.37
C LYS A 129 -23.50 -18.96 1.36
N PRO A 130 -23.80 -17.69 1.02
CA PRO A 130 -23.64 -16.58 1.94
C PRO A 130 -24.48 -16.77 3.21
N ARG A 131 -23.90 -16.48 4.38
CA ARG A 131 -24.62 -16.49 5.66
C ARG A 131 -25.54 -15.30 5.83
N PHE A 132 -25.19 -14.17 5.21
CA PHE A 132 -25.93 -12.93 5.34
C PHE A 132 -26.58 -12.55 4.01
N LYS A 133 -27.69 -11.82 4.08
CA LYS A 133 -28.41 -11.25 2.95
C LYS A 133 -28.45 -9.73 3.08
N VAL A 134 -28.79 -9.04 2.01
CA VAL A 134 -29.00 -7.57 2.02
C VAL A 134 -30.01 -7.18 3.08
N GLY A 135 -29.67 -6.17 3.88
CA GLY A 135 -30.45 -5.67 5.01
C GLY A 135 -30.13 -6.32 6.36
N ASP A 136 -29.35 -7.40 6.39
CA ASP A 136 -28.99 -8.02 7.66
C ASP A 136 -28.06 -7.11 8.48
N PRO A 137 -28.34 -6.90 9.77
CA PRO A 137 -27.45 -6.19 10.66
C PRO A 137 -26.27 -7.12 11.05
N VAL A 138 -25.04 -6.59 10.90
CA VAL A 138 -23.82 -7.33 11.18
C VAL A 138 -22.86 -6.52 12.03
N ILE A 139 -21.96 -7.19 12.75
CA ILE A 139 -20.86 -6.56 13.49
C ILE A 139 -19.56 -7.02 12.87
N ALA A 140 -18.69 -6.06 12.50
CA ALA A 140 -17.33 -6.34 12.14
C ALA A 140 -16.55 -6.81 13.37
N LYS A 141 -15.97 -8.02 13.31
CA LYS A 141 -15.25 -8.62 14.44
C LYS A 141 -14.08 -7.74 14.88
N ASN A 142 -13.80 -7.70 16.17
CA ASN A 142 -12.59 -7.05 16.69
C ASN A 142 -11.40 -8.03 16.62
N LEU A 143 -10.87 -8.24 15.41
CA LEU A 143 -9.73 -9.10 15.15
C LEU A 143 -8.45 -8.27 15.05
N ASN A 144 -7.37 -8.79 15.65
CA ASN A 144 -6.05 -8.16 15.64
C ASN A 144 -4.98 -9.17 15.20
N PRO A 145 -5.01 -9.67 13.96
CA PRO A 145 -4.06 -10.64 13.48
C PRO A 145 -2.65 -10.07 13.39
N SER A 146 -1.63 -10.90 13.56
CA SER A 146 -0.23 -10.52 13.33
C SER A 146 0.12 -10.44 11.84
N GLY A 147 -0.60 -11.20 10.99
CA GLY A 147 -0.45 -11.21 9.55
C GLY A 147 -1.32 -10.21 8.81
N HIS A 148 -1.35 -10.35 7.49
CA HIS A 148 -2.18 -9.54 6.61
C HIS A 148 -3.67 -9.67 6.92
N THR A 149 -4.41 -8.58 6.80
CA THR A 149 -5.87 -8.56 6.85
C THR A 149 -6.42 -7.35 6.12
N ARG A 150 -7.61 -7.50 5.52
CA ARG A 150 -8.34 -6.39 4.90
C ARG A 150 -9.43 -5.82 5.81
N LEU A 151 -9.44 -6.20 7.10
CA LEU A 151 -10.33 -5.65 8.13
C LEU A 151 -9.66 -4.44 8.82
N PRO A 152 -9.97 -3.19 8.43
CA PRO A 152 -9.33 -2.01 8.99
C PRO A 152 -9.80 -1.73 10.41
N ARG A 153 -8.95 -1.12 11.23
CA ARG A 153 -9.21 -0.87 12.65
C ARG A 153 -10.46 -0.07 12.93
N TYR A 154 -10.77 0.91 12.09
CA TYR A 154 -11.87 1.83 12.36
C TYR A 154 -13.27 1.20 12.29
N VAL A 155 -13.42 0.03 11.62
CA VAL A 155 -14.69 -0.71 11.61
C VAL A 155 -14.74 -1.85 12.62
N ARG A 156 -13.63 -2.24 13.25
CA ARG A 156 -13.60 -3.38 14.19
C ARG A 156 -14.53 -3.13 15.39
N GLY A 157 -15.37 -4.10 15.67
CA GLY A 157 -16.38 -4.02 16.74
C GLY A 157 -17.55 -3.08 16.41
N ARG A 158 -17.64 -2.54 15.19
CA ARG A 158 -18.72 -1.64 14.78
C ARG A 158 -19.85 -2.39 14.12
N GLN A 159 -21.06 -1.90 14.33
CA GLN A 159 -22.26 -2.43 13.72
C GLN A 159 -22.55 -1.75 12.39
N GLY A 160 -22.84 -2.55 11.38
CA GLY A 160 -23.25 -2.11 10.05
C GLY A 160 -24.43 -2.92 9.54
N GLU A 161 -24.77 -2.71 8.28
CA GLU A 161 -25.83 -3.42 7.57
C GLU A 161 -25.29 -3.90 6.22
N VAL A 162 -25.57 -5.14 5.86
CA VAL A 162 -25.20 -5.68 4.55
C VAL A 162 -25.93 -4.91 3.44
N HIS A 163 -25.17 -4.24 2.58
CA HIS A 163 -25.70 -3.45 1.48
C HIS A 163 -25.70 -4.22 0.16
N ILE A 164 -24.63 -4.98 -0.12
CA ILE A 164 -24.50 -5.81 -1.33
C ILE A 164 -23.87 -7.15 -0.94
N VAL A 165 -24.26 -8.21 -1.63
CA VAL A 165 -23.59 -9.51 -1.62
C VAL A 165 -22.89 -9.69 -2.96
N HIS A 166 -21.55 -9.62 -2.98
CA HIS A 166 -20.77 -9.65 -4.21
C HIS A 166 -20.56 -11.06 -4.79
N GLY A 167 -20.68 -12.09 -3.97
CA GLY A 167 -20.35 -13.48 -4.30
C GLY A 167 -19.08 -13.94 -3.60
N THR A 168 -18.38 -14.93 -4.16
CA THR A 168 -17.23 -15.60 -3.55
C THR A 168 -15.92 -15.01 -4.09
N PHE A 169 -15.02 -14.65 -3.18
CA PHE A 169 -13.73 -14.03 -3.49
C PHE A 169 -12.60 -14.67 -2.69
N VAL A 170 -11.38 -14.64 -3.25
CA VAL A 170 -10.15 -15.04 -2.57
C VAL A 170 -10.06 -14.37 -1.19
N TYR A 171 -9.74 -15.14 -0.15
CA TYR A 171 -9.59 -14.63 1.21
C TYR A 171 -8.18 -14.11 1.44
N PRO A 172 -8.00 -12.79 1.67
CA PRO A 172 -6.69 -12.16 1.71
C PRO A 172 -5.78 -12.65 2.84
N ASP A 173 -6.36 -12.95 4.02
CA ASP A 173 -5.62 -13.32 5.22
C ASP A 173 -4.85 -14.64 5.04
N THR A 174 -5.37 -15.57 4.27
CA THR A 174 -4.68 -16.84 3.96
C THR A 174 -3.83 -16.73 2.70
N ASN A 175 -4.33 -16.03 1.69
CA ASN A 175 -3.65 -15.88 0.41
C ASN A 175 -2.30 -15.15 0.54
N ALA A 176 -2.22 -14.15 1.41
CA ALA A 176 -1.00 -13.40 1.67
C ALA A 176 0.13 -14.24 2.31
N HIS A 177 -0.20 -15.37 2.89
CA HIS A 177 0.73 -16.24 3.62
C HIS A 177 0.98 -17.59 2.96
N GLY A 178 0.56 -17.75 1.69
CA GLY A 178 0.72 -19.01 0.97
C GLY A 178 -0.10 -20.18 1.55
N GLN A 179 -1.13 -19.88 2.34
CA GLN A 179 -2.02 -20.88 2.95
C GLN A 179 -3.20 -21.25 2.03
N GLY A 180 -3.14 -20.81 0.77
CA GLY A 180 -4.18 -21.01 -0.22
C GLY A 180 -5.21 -19.88 -0.24
N GLU A 181 -6.04 -19.89 -1.28
CA GLU A 181 -7.01 -18.82 -1.54
C GLU A 181 -8.20 -18.81 -0.56
N GLN A 182 -8.60 -19.95 -0.06
CA GLN A 182 -9.74 -20.17 0.85
C GLN A 182 -10.91 -19.20 0.60
N PRO A 183 -11.52 -19.24 -0.63
CA PRO A 183 -12.47 -18.24 -1.06
C PRO A 183 -13.69 -18.18 -0.13
N GLN A 184 -14.17 -16.95 0.12
CA GLN A 184 -15.30 -16.70 1.02
C GLN A 184 -16.30 -15.73 0.38
N PRO A 185 -17.57 -15.71 0.84
CA PRO A 185 -18.52 -14.67 0.50
C PRO A 185 -17.98 -13.29 0.89
N LEU A 186 -18.14 -12.33 -0.01
CA LEU A 186 -17.74 -10.94 0.16
C LEU A 186 -19.01 -10.05 0.20
N TYR A 187 -19.06 -9.16 1.17
CA TYR A 187 -20.18 -8.27 1.40
C TYR A 187 -19.74 -6.81 1.39
N CYS A 188 -20.46 -5.95 0.69
CA CYS A 188 -20.38 -4.52 0.95
C CYS A 188 -21.21 -4.22 2.19
N VAL A 189 -20.59 -3.75 3.25
CA VAL A 189 -21.25 -3.37 4.51
C VAL A 189 -21.31 -1.87 4.62
N ARG A 190 -22.51 -1.35 4.92
CA ARG A 190 -22.77 0.07 5.16
C ARG A 190 -22.70 0.38 6.64
N PHE A 191 -21.84 1.31 7.02
CA PHE A 191 -21.74 1.86 8.38
C PHE A 191 -22.22 3.31 8.38
N THR A 192 -22.94 3.74 9.43
CA THR A 192 -23.22 5.16 9.60
C THR A 192 -21.99 5.89 10.13
N ALA A 193 -21.80 7.15 9.73
CA ALA A 193 -20.69 7.94 10.26
C ALA A 193 -20.74 8.07 11.79
N ARG A 194 -21.93 8.09 12.37
CA ARG A 194 -22.12 8.15 13.84
C ARG A 194 -21.67 6.88 14.56
N GLU A 195 -21.85 5.73 13.94
CA GLU A 195 -21.32 4.46 14.48
C GLU A 195 -19.79 4.45 14.51
N LEU A 196 -19.18 4.99 13.47
CA LEU A 196 -17.72 4.97 13.33
C LEU A 196 -17.04 6.09 14.12
N TRP A 197 -17.57 7.31 14.06
CA TRP A 197 -16.90 8.53 14.49
C TRP A 197 -17.57 9.22 15.68
N GLY A 198 -18.66 8.66 16.19
CA GLY A 198 -19.38 9.21 17.33
C GLY A 198 -20.56 10.14 16.98
N PRO A 199 -21.27 10.64 18.01
CA PRO A 199 -22.55 11.33 17.85
C PRO A 199 -22.47 12.65 17.09
N ASP A 200 -21.28 13.29 17.08
CA ASP A 200 -21.06 14.58 16.41
C ASP A 200 -20.84 14.43 14.90
N ALA A 201 -20.63 13.21 14.41
CA ALA A 201 -20.49 12.95 12.99
C ALA A 201 -21.80 13.24 12.23
N ALA A 202 -21.67 13.60 10.96
CA ALA A 202 -22.79 13.94 10.09
C ALA A 202 -23.82 12.81 10.02
N ARG A 203 -25.08 13.13 10.31
CA ARG A 203 -26.15 12.13 10.48
C ARG A 203 -26.46 11.34 9.20
N ARG A 204 -26.24 11.94 8.03
CA ARG A 204 -26.57 11.34 6.73
C ARG A 204 -25.39 10.66 6.06
N ASP A 205 -24.20 10.78 6.63
CA ASP A 205 -23.01 10.21 6.02
C ASP A 205 -22.89 8.73 6.35
N HIS A 206 -22.48 7.98 5.35
CA HIS A 206 -22.28 6.55 5.43
C HIS A 206 -20.93 6.19 4.82
N LEU A 207 -20.33 5.15 5.37
CA LEU A 207 -19.16 4.49 4.79
C LEU A 207 -19.58 3.11 4.28
N TYR A 208 -19.10 2.77 3.10
CA TYR A 208 -19.28 1.46 2.48
C TYR A 208 -17.93 0.78 2.37
N ILE A 209 -17.84 -0.46 2.83
CA ILE A 209 -16.60 -1.23 2.80
C ILE A 209 -16.89 -2.69 2.52
N ASP A 210 -16.03 -3.31 1.70
CA ASP A 210 -16.12 -4.72 1.38
C ASP A 210 -15.42 -5.55 2.47
N LEU A 211 -16.18 -6.47 3.08
CA LEU A 211 -15.75 -7.33 4.17
C LEU A 211 -16.07 -8.78 3.86
N TRP A 212 -15.09 -9.66 4.08
CA TRP A 212 -15.27 -11.11 3.96
C TRP A 212 -16.11 -11.68 5.10
N GLU A 213 -16.73 -12.83 4.85
CA GLU A 213 -17.65 -13.46 5.79
C GLU A 213 -17.02 -13.72 7.16
N ASP A 214 -15.75 -14.14 7.19
CA ASP A 214 -15.04 -14.39 8.44
C ASP A 214 -14.76 -13.13 9.27
N TYR A 215 -14.88 -11.94 8.70
CA TYR A 215 -14.78 -10.70 9.45
C TYR A 215 -16.10 -10.31 10.15
N LEU A 216 -17.20 -11.01 9.89
CA LEU A 216 -18.53 -10.61 10.30
C LEU A 216 -19.17 -11.60 11.29
N THR A 217 -19.98 -11.05 12.20
CA THR A 217 -20.93 -11.80 13.04
C THR A 217 -22.31 -11.16 12.95
N PRO A 218 -23.40 -11.94 13.14
CA PRO A 218 -24.74 -11.36 13.28
C PRO A 218 -24.77 -10.36 14.45
N ALA A 219 -25.50 -9.25 14.29
CA ALA A 219 -25.61 -8.23 15.35
C ALA A 219 -26.27 -8.75 16.63
N ASP A 220 -27.16 -9.74 16.50
CA ASP A 220 -27.86 -10.37 17.63
C ASP A 220 -26.99 -11.39 18.39
N SER A 221 -25.75 -11.66 17.93
CA SER A 221 -24.86 -12.56 18.65
C SER A 221 -24.36 -11.89 19.93
N PRO A 222 -24.42 -12.59 21.10
CA PRO A 222 -23.87 -12.04 22.34
C PRO A 222 -22.38 -11.78 22.14
N GLN A 223 -22.00 -10.51 22.16
CA GLN A 223 -20.59 -10.11 22.14
C GLN A 223 -19.91 -10.67 23.40
N PRO A 224 -18.70 -11.26 23.30
CA PRO A 224 -17.92 -11.51 24.49
C PRO A 224 -17.74 -10.17 25.21
N ALA A 225 -18.31 -10.07 26.41
CA ALA A 225 -18.32 -8.83 27.18
C ALA A 225 -16.91 -8.25 27.22
N SER A 226 -16.71 -7.10 26.60
CA SER A 226 -15.48 -6.34 26.79
C SER A 226 -15.40 -6.08 28.28
N LYS A 227 -14.42 -6.71 28.96
CA LYS A 227 -14.16 -6.42 30.37
C LYS A 227 -13.96 -4.91 30.47
N LYS A 228 -14.99 -4.19 30.97
CA LYS A 228 -14.82 -2.78 31.34
C LYS A 228 -13.56 -2.73 32.21
N PRO A 229 -12.60 -1.85 31.92
CA PRO A 229 -11.46 -1.71 32.80
C PRO A 229 -12.01 -1.38 34.20
N THR A 230 -11.82 -2.28 35.14
CA THR A 230 -12.13 -2.03 36.53
C THR A 230 -11.21 -0.91 36.97
N VAL A 231 -11.74 0.29 37.08
CA VAL A 231 -11.01 1.42 37.66
C VAL A 231 -10.82 1.08 39.13
N THR A 232 -9.74 0.41 39.42
CA THR A 232 -9.24 0.27 40.81
C THR A 232 -8.94 1.69 41.25
N LYS A 233 -9.72 2.20 42.21
CA LYS A 233 -9.42 3.45 42.88
C LYS A 233 -8.00 3.34 43.45
N SER A 234 -7.04 3.94 42.74
CA SER A 234 -5.65 3.97 43.18
C SER A 234 -5.57 4.79 44.49
N ALA A 235 -4.91 4.23 45.45
CA ALA A 235 -4.57 4.86 46.71
C ALA A 235 -3.88 6.20 46.45
N LYS A 236 -4.16 7.18 47.32
CA LYS A 236 -3.63 8.53 47.33
C LYS A 236 -2.10 8.53 47.12
N THR A 237 -1.67 9.08 45.98
CA THR A 237 -0.26 9.33 45.68
C THR A 237 0.26 10.46 46.59
N PRO A 238 1.42 10.33 47.25
CA PRO A 238 2.01 11.44 47.99
C PRO A 238 2.42 12.56 47.03
N SER A 239 2.16 13.80 47.40
CA SER A 239 2.53 14.98 46.65
C SER A 239 4.04 15.10 46.47
N VAL A 240 4.55 14.86 45.27
CA VAL A 240 5.93 15.18 44.89
C VAL A 240 6.03 16.66 44.60
N LYS A 241 6.81 17.38 45.39
CA LYS A 241 7.12 18.80 45.14
C LYS A 241 7.76 18.98 43.78
N ARG A 242 7.13 19.80 42.98
CA ARG A 242 7.52 20.16 41.61
C ARG A 242 8.86 20.89 41.64
N ALA A 243 9.94 20.26 41.19
CA ALA A 243 11.22 20.91 40.95
C ALA A 243 11.13 21.75 39.67
N ALA A 244 11.69 22.96 39.66
CA ALA A 244 11.70 23.88 38.58
C ALA A 244 12.51 23.35 37.36
N PRO A 245 12.10 23.67 36.11
CA PRO A 245 12.80 23.19 34.92
C PRO A 245 14.15 23.88 34.74
N VAL A 246 15.23 23.12 34.81
CA VAL A 246 16.55 23.58 34.41
C VAL A 246 16.63 23.59 32.89
N ARG A 247 16.53 24.77 32.29
CA ARG A 247 16.85 24.99 30.87
C ARG A 247 18.36 24.90 30.68
N LYS A 248 18.87 23.77 30.20
CA LYS A 248 20.19 23.70 29.56
C LYS A 248 20.02 23.86 28.05
N ALA A 249 20.39 25.02 27.54
CA ALA A 249 20.52 25.23 26.11
C ALA A 249 21.76 24.47 25.62
N VAL A 250 21.55 23.45 24.80
CA VAL A 250 22.63 22.81 24.04
C VAL A 250 22.81 23.60 22.76
N ALA A 251 23.87 24.41 22.69
CA ALA A 251 24.28 25.10 21.47
C ALA A 251 24.95 24.06 20.53
N VAL A 252 24.26 23.67 19.48
CA VAL A 252 24.86 22.91 18.38
C VAL A 252 25.68 23.88 17.52
N LYS A 253 27.01 23.83 17.63
CA LYS A 253 27.92 24.52 16.73
C LYS A 253 27.96 23.77 15.40
N SER A 254 27.29 24.29 14.37
CA SER A 254 27.46 23.87 13.00
C SER A 254 28.80 24.35 12.46
N ALA A 255 29.76 23.45 12.29
CA ALA A 255 31.03 23.74 11.62
C ALA A 255 30.81 23.66 10.09
N ALA A 256 30.51 24.78 9.47
CA ALA A 256 30.53 24.90 8.02
C ALA A 256 31.97 24.94 7.49
N LYS A 257 32.44 23.83 6.95
CA LYS A 257 33.73 23.70 6.26
C LYS A 257 33.57 24.23 4.85
N LYS A 258 33.95 25.52 4.62
CA LYS A 258 34.06 26.10 3.29
C LYS A 258 35.22 25.49 2.53
N GLN A 259 34.93 24.62 1.58
CA GLN A 259 35.89 24.18 0.58
C GLN A 259 35.91 25.19 -0.59
N LYS A 260 37.04 25.85 -0.73
CA LYS A 260 37.35 26.81 -1.80
C LYS A 260 37.74 26.02 -3.06
N ILE A 261 36.84 25.87 -4.02
CA ILE A 261 37.14 25.28 -5.33
C ILE A 261 37.66 26.42 -6.21
N LYS A 262 38.96 26.34 -6.59
CA LYS A 262 39.59 27.22 -7.57
C LYS A 262 39.01 26.91 -8.96
N GLY A 263 38.33 27.88 -9.57
CA GLY A 263 37.88 27.82 -10.94
C GLY A 263 39.06 27.76 -11.92
N LYS A 264 39.01 26.78 -12.81
CA LYS A 264 39.73 26.80 -14.10
C LYS A 264 38.70 27.04 -15.18
N THR A 265 38.77 28.23 -15.76
CA THR A 265 37.99 28.63 -16.94
C THR A 265 38.55 27.90 -18.15
N VAL A 266 37.76 26.98 -18.74
CA VAL A 266 38.09 26.42 -20.06
C VAL A 266 37.17 27.07 -21.08
N THR A 267 37.76 27.90 -21.92
CA THR A 267 37.09 28.56 -23.05
C THR A 267 36.98 27.59 -24.20
N THR A 268 35.80 27.09 -24.50
CA THR A 268 35.60 26.27 -25.72
C THR A 268 34.94 27.13 -26.78
N LYS A 269 35.68 27.40 -27.85
CA LYS A 269 35.24 28.10 -29.06
C LYS A 269 34.20 27.26 -29.81
N ARG A 270 33.06 27.86 -30.05
CA ARG A 270 31.93 27.30 -30.81
C ARG A 270 32.18 27.53 -32.30
N ALA A 271 32.48 26.46 -33.07
CA ALA A 271 32.50 26.48 -34.51
C ALA A 271 31.10 26.25 -35.06
N VAL A 272 30.57 27.23 -35.77
CA VAL A 272 29.29 27.18 -36.50
C VAL A 272 29.58 26.67 -37.89
N THR A 273 29.09 25.47 -38.24
CA THR A 273 29.09 24.99 -39.64
C THR A 273 27.65 25.01 -40.16
N LYS A 274 27.40 25.92 -41.07
CA LYS A 274 26.19 25.98 -41.94
C LYS A 274 26.23 24.84 -42.93
N ALA A 275 25.25 23.95 -42.92
CA ALA A 275 25.00 23.05 -44.06
C ALA A 275 23.70 23.49 -44.77
N LYS A 276 23.85 23.78 -46.05
CA LYS A 276 22.81 24.25 -46.99
C LYS A 276 21.83 23.11 -47.31
N ALA A 277 20.55 23.45 -47.33
CA ALA A 277 19.50 22.66 -47.93
C ALA A 277 19.72 22.51 -49.44
N LYS A 278 19.59 21.30 -49.98
CA LYS A 278 19.30 21.03 -51.40
C LYS A 278 18.00 20.25 -51.53
N SER A 279 17.01 20.92 -52.05
CA SER A 279 15.78 20.35 -52.57
C SER A 279 16.07 19.49 -53.83
N ALA A 280 15.51 18.31 -53.91
CA ALA A 280 15.33 17.62 -55.17
C ALA A 280 13.92 17.02 -55.24
N LYS A 281 13.08 17.72 -56.03
CA LYS A 281 11.86 17.17 -56.64
C LYS A 281 12.21 15.93 -57.43
N ARG A 282 11.44 14.86 -57.31
CA ARG A 282 11.29 13.86 -58.37
C ARG A 282 9.84 13.43 -58.49
N LYS A 283 9.41 13.57 -59.73
CA LYS A 283 8.07 13.40 -60.29
C LYS A 283 7.56 11.96 -60.24
N SER A 284 6.25 11.89 -60.24
CA SER A 284 5.36 10.79 -60.60
C SER A 284 5.72 10.03 -61.89
N SER A 285 5.47 8.73 -61.95
CA SER A 285 4.69 8.06 -63.00
C SER A 285 4.54 6.57 -62.70
N ARG A 286 3.29 6.15 -62.59
CA ARG A 286 2.62 5.09 -63.37
C ARG A 286 3.39 3.73 -63.48
N SER A 287 2.87 2.72 -62.86
CA SER A 287 1.97 1.69 -63.43
C SER A 287 1.35 0.89 -62.28
#